data_79d1fb7c03cae10671e23f3f5a09040b
#
_entry.id   79d1fb7c03cae10671e23f3f5a09040b
#
_cell.length_a   1.000
_cell.length_b   1.000
_cell.length_c   1.000
_cell.angle_alpha   90.00
_cell.angle_beta   90.00
_cell.angle_gamma   90.00
#
_symmetry.space_group_name_H-M   'P 1'
#
loop_
_entity.id
_entity.type
_entity.pdbx_description
1 polymer ?
#
loop_
_entity_poly.entity_id
_entity_poly.type
_entity_poly.pdbx_seq_one_letter_code
_entity_poly.pdbx_strand_id
1 'polypeptide(L)'
;MAQPQGIHARRAALRLLDAVFRRGETLDIAFAGATKDLRKFEDKALARAIASEVLRWLVDLDALIDSATKQPLPHDAKARMVLRMMLAQWLRLGTPPHAVVATGLDLLAGGPRRLAHGVFSTLTKREAAL
;
A
#
# COMPACT_ATOMS: atom_id res chain seq x y z
N MET A 1 7.44 16.53 -14.48
CA MET A 1 8.25 15.94 -13.40
C MET A 1 8.29 14.44 -13.53
N ALA A 2 9.45 13.88 -13.25
CA ALA A 2 9.58 12.42 -13.28
C ALA A 2 8.77 11.79 -12.15
N GLN A 3 8.07 10.71 -12.46
CA GLN A 3 7.35 9.94 -11.45
C GLN A 3 8.35 9.12 -10.61
N PRO A 4 8.02 8.82 -9.34
CA PRO A 4 8.88 7.97 -8.52
C PRO A 4 9.10 6.61 -9.19
N GLN A 5 10.31 6.09 -9.07
CA GLN A 5 10.62 4.77 -9.60
C GLN A 5 9.75 3.72 -8.91
N GLY A 6 9.17 2.82 -9.70
CA GLY A 6 8.32 1.76 -9.19
C GLY A 6 6.88 2.16 -8.93
N ILE A 7 6.47 3.38 -9.31
CA ILE A 7 5.10 3.84 -9.07
C ILE A 7 4.07 2.99 -9.83
N HIS A 8 4.39 2.54 -11.03
CA HIS A 8 3.44 1.77 -11.84
C HIS A 8 3.11 0.42 -11.20
N ALA A 9 4.10 -0.24 -10.60
CA ALA A 9 3.86 -1.48 -9.86
C ALA A 9 2.95 -1.24 -8.66
N ARG A 10 3.14 -0.11 -7.94
CA ARG A 10 2.33 0.24 -6.78
C ARG A 10 0.89 0.59 -7.19
N ARG A 11 0.71 1.28 -8.30
CA ARG A 11 -0.64 1.54 -8.83
C ARG A 11 -1.35 0.25 -9.19
N ALA A 12 -0.64 -0.69 -9.79
CA ALA A 12 -1.21 -2.00 -10.11
C ALA A 12 -1.58 -2.77 -8.84
N ALA A 13 -0.75 -2.71 -7.80
CA ALA A 13 -1.07 -3.33 -6.51
C ALA A 13 -2.35 -2.74 -5.91
N LEU A 14 -2.52 -1.42 -5.99
CA LEU A 14 -3.74 -0.77 -5.52
C LEU A 14 -4.96 -1.24 -6.30
N ARG A 15 -4.85 -1.38 -7.63
CA ARG A 15 -5.94 -1.93 -8.46
C ARG A 15 -6.29 -3.36 -8.07
N LEU A 16 -5.28 -4.19 -7.79
CA LEU A 16 -5.49 -5.55 -7.31
C LEU A 16 -6.28 -5.56 -6.01
N LEU A 17 -5.87 -4.74 -5.06
CA LEU A 17 -6.56 -4.68 -3.76
C LEU A 17 -7.97 -4.13 -3.88
N ASP A 18 -8.18 -3.12 -4.74
CA ASP A 18 -9.52 -2.62 -5.02
C ASP A 18 -10.42 -3.72 -5.58
N ALA A 19 -9.91 -4.53 -6.50
CA ALA A 19 -10.67 -5.64 -7.07
C ALA A 19 -11.08 -6.65 -6.00
N VAL A 20 -10.16 -6.98 -5.09
CA VAL A 20 -10.44 -7.93 -4.02
C VAL A 20 -11.46 -7.36 -3.03
N PHE A 21 -11.21 -6.14 -2.54
CA PHE A 21 -12.03 -5.57 -1.47
C PHE A 21 -13.38 -5.03 -1.93
N ARG A 22 -13.45 -4.44 -3.14
CA ARG A 22 -14.68 -3.81 -3.62
C ARG A 22 -15.51 -4.73 -4.49
N ARG A 23 -14.86 -5.60 -5.29
CA ARG A 23 -15.59 -6.49 -6.22
C ARG A 23 -15.59 -7.95 -5.79
N GLY A 24 -14.90 -8.29 -4.71
CA GLY A 24 -14.86 -9.66 -4.21
C GLY A 24 -14.11 -10.64 -5.10
N GLU A 25 -13.22 -10.13 -5.97
CA GLU A 25 -12.44 -11.00 -6.85
C GLU A 25 -11.26 -11.62 -6.09
N THR A 26 -10.79 -12.78 -6.55
CA THR A 26 -9.53 -13.34 -6.06
C THR A 26 -8.36 -12.62 -6.73
N LEU A 27 -7.17 -12.72 -6.12
CA LEU A 27 -5.97 -12.16 -6.74
C LEU A 27 -5.72 -12.74 -8.13
N ASP A 28 -5.92 -14.06 -8.28
CA ASP A 28 -5.68 -14.72 -9.56
C ASP A 28 -6.59 -14.18 -10.66
N ILE A 29 -7.88 -13.97 -10.35
CA ILE A 29 -8.83 -13.44 -11.31
C ILE A 29 -8.51 -12.00 -11.65
N ALA A 30 -8.15 -11.18 -10.66
CA ALA A 30 -7.90 -9.76 -10.84
C ALA A 30 -6.55 -9.45 -11.49
N PHE A 31 -5.60 -10.38 -11.45
CA PHE A 31 -4.20 -10.11 -11.77
C PHE A 31 -3.98 -9.59 -13.19
N ALA A 32 -4.53 -10.27 -14.18
CA ALA A 32 -4.30 -9.90 -15.58
C ALA A 32 -4.79 -8.49 -15.88
N GLY A 33 -6.01 -8.14 -15.43
CA GLY A 33 -6.58 -6.82 -15.65
C GLY A 33 -5.84 -5.71 -14.90
N ALA A 34 -5.46 -5.96 -13.65
CA ALA A 34 -4.79 -4.97 -12.82
C ALA A 34 -3.36 -4.67 -13.29
N THR A 35 -2.71 -5.63 -13.94
CA THR A 35 -1.32 -5.49 -14.40
C THR A 35 -1.19 -5.32 -15.91
N LYS A 36 -2.30 -5.13 -16.62
CA LYS A 36 -2.29 -5.08 -18.10
C LYS A 36 -1.37 -4.01 -18.68
N ASP A 37 -1.18 -2.90 -17.96
CA ASP A 37 -0.36 -1.79 -18.42
C ASP A 37 1.12 -1.94 -18.05
N LEU A 38 1.47 -2.97 -17.28
CA LEU A 38 2.84 -3.24 -16.91
C LEU A 38 3.52 -4.09 -17.98
N ARG A 39 4.74 -3.69 -18.37
CA ARG A 39 5.49 -4.42 -19.40
C ARG A 39 6.49 -5.40 -18.80
N LYS A 40 7.06 -5.05 -17.63
CA LYS A 40 8.13 -5.85 -17.03
C LYS A 40 7.54 -6.91 -16.10
N PHE A 41 8.08 -8.11 -16.18
CA PHE A 41 7.70 -9.19 -15.29
C PHE A 41 7.92 -8.82 -13.83
N GLU A 42 9.04 -8.15 -13.54
CA GLU A 42 9.39 -7.75 -12.17
C GLU A 42 8.35 -6.80 -11.57
N ASP A 43 7.79 -5.90 -12.37
CA ASP A 43 6.76 -4.99 -11.90
C ASP A 43 5.45 -5.72 -11.60
N LYS A 44 5.10 -6.68 -12.45
CA LYS A 44 3.92 -7.52 -12.21
C LYS A 44 4.08 -8.37 -10.95
N ALA A 45 5.27 -8.96 -10.79
CA ALA A 45 5.58 -9.77 -9.62
C ALA A 45 5.56 -8.93 -8.34
N LEU A 46 6.08 -7.71 -8.38
CA LEU A 46 6.08 -6.81 -7.24
C LEU A 46 4.65 -6.40 -6.86
N ALA A 47 3.83 -6.06 -7.86
CA ALA A 47 2.43 -5.71 -7.61
C ALA A 47 1.70 -6.85 -6.88
N ARG A 48 1.90 -8.09 -7.35
CA ARG A 48 1.28 -9.26 -6.72
C ARG A 48 1.84 -9.49 -5.31
N ALA A 49 3.14 -9.33 -5.12
CA ALA A 49 3.77 -9.53 -3.81
C ALA A 49 3.22 -8.54 -2.78
N ILE A 50 3.09 -7.26 -3.15
CA ILE A 50 2.53 -6.24 -2.27
C ILE A 50 1.09 -6.61 -1.88
N ALA A 51 0.26 -6.91 -2.87
CA ALA A 51 -1.15 -7.26 -2.62
C ALA A 51 -1.27 -8.51 -1.75
N SER A 52 -0.47 -9.54 -2.02
CA SER A 52 -0.47 -10.78 -1.24
C SER A 52 -0.11 -10.54 0.22
N GLU A 53 0.91 -9.73 0.47
CA GLU A 53 1.33 -9.43 1.85
C GLU A 53 0.29 -8.59 2.60
N VAL A 54 -0.37 -7.65 1.91
CA VAL A 54 -1.48 -6.90 2.52
C VAL A 54 -2.58 -7.85 2.98
N LEU A 55 -2.97 -8.79 2.12
CA LEU A 55 -4.04 -9.73 2.45
C LEU A 55 -3.64 -10.68 3.57
N ARG A 56 -2.39 -11.16 3.54
CA ARG A 56 -1.88 -12.09 4.56
C ARG A 56 -1.87 -11.47 5.95
N TRP A 57 -1.47 -10.21 6.06
CA TRP A 57 -1.28 -9.52 7.34
C TRP A 57 -2.33 -8.46 7.62
N LEU A 58 -3.49 -8.56 6.96
CA LEU A 58 -4.51 -7.50 6.98
C LEU A 58 -4.91 -7.08 8.39
N VAL A 59 -5.18 -8.03 9.27
CA VAL A 59 -5.61 -7.73 10.65
C VAL A 59 -4.52 -6.97 11.40
N ASP A 60 -3.28 -7.43 11.29
CA ASP A 60 -2.15 -6.79 11.96
C ASP A 60 -1.86 -5.40 11.41
N LEU A 61 -1.94 -5.25 10.07
CA LEU A 61 -1.74 -3.95 9.43
C LEU A 61 -2.80 -2.95 9.86
N ASP A 62 -4.06 -3.37 9.88
CA ASP A 62 -5.15 -2.50 10.33
C ASP A 62 -5.01 -2.12 11.80
N ALA A 63 -4.56 -3.03 12.65
CA ALA A 63 -4.33 -2.73 14.06
C ALA A 63 -3.24 -1.65 14.22
N LEU A 64 -2.16 -1.73 13.42
CA LEU A 64 -1.12 -0.71 13.44
C LEU A 64 -1.66 0.65 13.00
N ILE A 65 -2.41 0.68 11.90
CA ILE A 65 -3.00 1.93 11.40
C ILE A 65 -3.91 2.55 12.46
N ASP A 66 -4.79 1.75 13.05
CA ASP A 66 -5.74 2.23 14.06
C ASP A 66 -5.02 2.75 15.30
N SER A 67 -3.87 2.18 15.65
CA SER A 67 -3.08 2.62 16.80
C SER A 67 -2.47 4.01 16.61
N ALA A 68 -2.39 4.49 15.37
CA ALA A 68 -1.75 5.76 15.03
C ALA A 68 -2.74 6.78 14.48
N THR A 69 -4.03 6.50 14.51
CA THR A 69 -5.08 7.44 14.07
C THR A 69 -5.98 7.80 15.25
N LYS A 70 -6.42 9.08 15.31
CA LYS A 70 -7.33 9.53 16.35
C LYS A 70 -8.74 8.98 16.16
N GLN A 71 -9.15 8.88 14.89
CA GLN A 71 -10.46 8.34 14.53
C GLN A 71 -10.25 7.23 13.52
N PRO A 72 -11.02 6.13 13.61
CA PRO A 72 -10.89 5.04 12.67
C PRO A 72 -11.18 5.49 11.25
N LEU A 73 -10.30 5.10 10.32
CA LEU A 73 -10.55 5.30 8.90
C LEU A 73 -11.52 4.23 8.41
N PRO A 74 -12.46 4.56 7.51
CA PRO A 74 -13.30 3.54 6.89
C PRO A 74 -12.44 2.42 6.29
N HIS A 75 -12.97 1.20 6.33
CA HIS A 75 -12.23 0.03 5.85
C HIS A 75 -11.81 0.16 4.39
N ASP A 76 -12.63 0.79 3.57
CA ASP A 76 -12.38 0.98 2.14
C ASP A 76 -11.80 2.33 1.77
N ALA A 77 -11.43 3.16 2.76
CA ALA A 77 -10.82 4.45 2.47
C ALA A 77 -9.50 4.27 1.71
N LYS A 78 -9.29 5.07 0.66
CA LYS A 78 -8.07 4.97 -0.14
C LYS A 78 -6.81 5.18 0.71
N ALA A 79 -6.86 6.12 1.66
CA ALA A 79 -5.73 6.34 2.57
C ALA A 79 -5.39 5.09 3.38
N ARG A 80 -6.40 4.37 3.87
CA ARG A 80 -6.15 3.12 4.60
C ARG A 80 -5.53 2.06 3.68
N MET A 81 -6.05 1.94 2.46
CA MET A 81 -5.51 0.96 1.52
C MET A 81 -4.05 1.24 1.19
N VAL A 82 -3.72 2.50 0.93
CA VAL A 82 -2.34 2.90 0.65
C VAL A 82 -1.45 2.67 1.86
N LEU A 83 -1.94 2.98 3.07
CA LEU A 83 -1.19 2.71 4.31
C LEU A 83 -0.92 1.21 4.49
N ARG A 84 -1.90 0.35 4.21
CA ARG A 84 -1.69 -1.10 4.24
C ARG A 84 -0.54 -1.51 3.31
N MET A 85 -0.53 -0.96 2.10
CA MET A 85 0.52 -1.22 1.12
C MET A 85 1.89 -0.72 1.61
N MET A 86 1.93 0.49 2.15
CA MET A 86 3.17 1.07 2.67
C MET A 86 3.75 0.22 3.80
N LEU A 87 2.92 -0.18 4.75
CA LEU A 87 3.34 -1.00 5.88
C LEU A 87 3.78 -2.40 5.44
N ALA A 88 3.05 -3.01 4.51
CA ALA A 88 3.42 -4.33 3.99
C ALA A 88 4.79 -4.29 3.29
N GLN A 89 5.06 -3.27 2.50
CA GLN A 89 6.35 -3.10 1.83
C GLN A 89 7.49 -2.93 2.85
N TRP A 90 7.28 -2.07 3.84
CA TRP A 90 8.28 -1.81 4.86
C TRP A 90 8.52 -3.03 5.75
N LEU A 91 7.46 -3.60 6.31
CA LEU A 91 7.57 -4.63 7.34
C LEU A 91 7.77 -6.04 6.78
N ARG A 92 7.25 -6.33 5.59
CA ARG A 92 7.27 -7.69 5.03
C ARG A 92 8.19 -7.85 3.83
N LEU A 93 8.36 -6.80 3.03
CA LEU A 93 9.19 -6.89 1.82
C LEU A 93 10.54 -6.21 1.96
N GLY A 94 10.82 -5.59 3.10
CA GLY A 94 12.11 -4.96 3.35
C GLY A 94 12.38 -3.72 2.53
N THR A 95 11.34 -3.08 2.00
CA THR A 95 11.50 -1.84 1.22
C THR A 95 11.89 -0.70 2.15
N PRO A 96 12.95 0.06 1.85
CA PRO A 96 13.36 1.17 2.71
C PRO A 96 12.26 2.22 2.87
N PRO A 97 12.12 2.81 4.07
CA PRO A 97 11.05 3.78 4.32
C PRO A 97 10.98 4.94 3.34
N HIS A 98 12.13 5.48 2.88
CA HIS A 98 12.12 6.59 1.93
C HIS A 98 11.49 6.21 0.59
N ALA A 99 11.71 4.99 0.13
CA ALA A 99 11.12 4.49 -1.13
C ALA A 99 9.63 4.21 -0.95
N VAL A 100 9.23 3.70 0.22
CA VAL A 100 7.82 3.48 0.55
C VAL A 100 7.05 4.80 0.55
N VAL A 101 7.62 5.83 1.18
CA VAL A 101 7.01 7.16 1.25
C VAL A 101 6.88 7.77 -0.14
N ALA A 102 7.94 7.73 -0.94
CA ALA A 102 7.94 8.35 -2.28
C ALA A 102 6.82 7.79 -3.16
N THR A 103 6.69 6.47 -3.21
CA THR A 103 5.67 5.84 -4.06
C THR A 103 4.28 5.89 -3.44
N GLY A 104 4.17 5.68 -2.11
CA GLY A 104 2.88 5.67 -1.43
C GLY A 104 2.18 7.02 -1.47
N LEU A 105 2.91 8.09 -1.17
CA LEU A 105 2.32 9.43 -1.17
C LEU A 105 1.95 9.91 -2.57
N ASP A 106 2.62 9.40 -3.60
CA ASP A 106 2.27 9.73 -4.98
C ASP A 106 0.91 9.15 -5.40
N LEU A 107 0.41 8.15 -4.67
CA LEU A 107 -0.91 7.57 -4.91
C LEU A 107 -2.04 8.38 -4.27
N LEU A 108 -1.73 9.35 -3.44
CA LEU A 108 -2.68 10.13 -2.68
C LEU A 108 -2.49 11.62 -2.92
N ALA A 109 -3.54 12.39 -2.62
CA ALA A 109 -3.50 13.84 -2.72
C ALA A 109 -4.20 14.47 -1.52
N GLY A 110 -3.89 15.74 -1.23
CA GLY A 110 -4.59 16.53 -0.21
C GLY A 110 -4.56 15.94 1.19
N GLY A 111 -5.72 15.94 1.85
CA GLY A 111 -5.88 15.43 3.21
C GLY A 111 -5.46 13.99 3.39
N PRO A 112 -5.93 13.06 2.56
CA PRO A 112 -5.50 11.66 2.63
C PRO A 112 -3.99 11.49 2.54
N ARG A 113 -3.32 12.26 1.69
CA ARG A 113 -1.86 12.21 1.59
C ARG A 113 -1.19 12.67 2.89
N ARG A 114 -1.63 13.78 3.45
CA ARG A 114 -1.10 14.27 4.72
C ARG A 114 -1.33 13.29 5.87
N LEU A 115 -2.52 12.70 5.91
CA LEU A 115 -2.85 11.70 6.93
C LEU A 115 -1.94 10.49 6.84
N ALA A 116 -1.78 9.94 5.64
CA ALA A 116 -0.94 8.76 5.43
C ALA A 116 0.51 9.04 5.80
N HIS A 117 1.02 10.22 5.44
CA HIS A 117 2.39 10.61 5.80
C HIS A 117 2.56 10.65 7.32
N GLY A 118 1.60 11.28 8.02
CA GLY A 118 1.66 11.39 9.49
C GLY A 118 1.60 10.03 10.17
N VAL A 119 0.69 9.16 9.74
CA VAL A 119 0.54 7.83 10.31
C VAL A 119 1.81 7.00 10.09
N PHE A 120 2.29 6.95 8.86
CA PHE A 120 3.49 6.17 8.53
C PHE A 120 4.71 6.68 9.30
N SER A 121 4.87 8.02 9.37
CA SER A 121 5.95 8.64 10.12
C SER A 121 5.91 8.27 11.62
N THR A 122 4.70 8.29 12.20
CA THR A 122 4.50 7.89 13.60
C THR A 122 4.94 6.44 13.83
N LEU A 123 4.53 5.54 12.93
CA LEU A 123 4.84 4.11 13.08
C LEU A 123 6.33 3.82 12.89
N THR A 124 6.99 4.47 11.94
CA THR A 124 8.43 4.28 11.76
C THR A 124 9.24 4.81 12.93
N LYS A 125 8.80 5.91 13.56
CA LYS A 125 9.46 6.44 14.76
C LYS A 125 9.31 5.52 15.95
N ARG A 126 8.16 4.87 16.10
CA ARG A 126 7.95 3.87 17.17
C ARG A 126 8.93 2.71 17.03
N GLU A 127 9.12 2.22 15.82
CA GLU A 127 10.05 1.12 15.56
C GLU A 127 11.48 1.53 15.93
N ALA A 128 11.89 2.75 15.57
CA ALA A 128 13.23 3.25 15.89
C ALA A 128 13.46 3.40 17.40
N ALA A 129 12.40 3.58 18.20
CA ALA A 129 12.49 3.72 19.64
C ALA A 129 12.58 2.37 20.37
N LEU A 130 12.31 1.28 19.68
CA LEU A 130 12.42 -0.06 20.25
C LEU A 130 13.89 -0.52 20.22
#